data_c8da7c228ff588836fd81932f4b0b234
#
_entry.id   c8da7c228ff588836fd81932f4b0b234
#
_cell.length_a   1.000
_cell.length_b   1.000
_cell.length_c   1.000
_cell.angle_alpha   90.00
_cell.angle_beta   90.00
_cell.angle_gamma   90.00
#
_symmetry.space_group_name_H-M   'P 1'
#
loop_
_entity.id
_entity.type
_entity.pdbx_description
1 polymer ?
#
loop_
_entity_poly.entity_id
_entity_poly.type
_entity_poly.pdbx_seq_one_letter_code
_entity_poly.pdbx_strand_id
1 'polypeptide(L)'
;MPDASLLEQLFDACEVQAEWMRNADYTWYSHPNIANSRLGGTCVTYVAVVLQRVDILDSGDYIWHNSRGQVTGATDDMNIFHPNKLLHNIKDELQAGDIIMDGNKQDTESGSHIFIITGTWHGNNPVVWDNHSGQEGWGAYEYDRNRNVFAVVRLTGANFTPRLTSNGINGNPYWYSRNPFYNAGYGLPNCTCYAWGRFWEIADINHDYSNRPALSTGDAESWYSFTADGYERGHEPRLGAVICFADGPFSGDGHVAVVERINEDGSIVTSNSAYGGQYFYTQTLRPPNYLPASGYVFQGFIYNPYAGFNPGPSPSFIQKVWLWKRELYNREEYLLR
;
A
#
# COMPACT_ATOMS: atom_id res chain seq x y z
N MET A 1 -11.94 -14.03 15.07
CA MET A 1 -10.74 -13.82 14.27
C MET A 1 -10.67 -12.33 14.03
N PRO A 2 -9.52 -11.65 14.13
CA PRO A 2 -9.47 -10.25 13.75
C PRO A 2 -9.90 -10.13 12.29
N ASP A 3 -10.69 -9.12 11.97
CA ASP A 3 -11.13 -8.86 10.61
C ASP A 3 -9.90 -8.63 9.73
N ALA A 4 -9.82 -9.36 8.61
CA ALA A 4 -8.76 -9.17 7.62
C ALA A 4 -8.81 -7.73 7.10
N SER A 5 -7.65 -7.10 6.89
CA SER A 5 -7.59 -5.77 6.31
C SER A 5 -8.18 -5.76 4.89
N LEU A 6 -8.61 -4.60 4.40
CA LEU A 6 -9.13 -4.48 3.03
C LEU A 6 -8.14 -5.02 1.99
N LEU A 7 -6.84 -4.80 2.18
CA LEU A 7 -5.82 -5.30 1.25
C LEU A 7 -5.69 -6.83 1.29
N GLU A 8 -5.75 -7.45 2.47
CA GLU A 8 -5.79 -8.91 2.59
C GLU A 8 -7.04 -9.47 1.92
N GLN A 9 -8.20 -8.87 2.16
CA GLN A 9 -9.46 -9.24 1.50
C GLN A 9 -9.36 -9.09 -0.02
N LEU A 10 -8.74 -8.00 -0.50
CA LEU A 10 -8.53 -7.74 -1.92
C LEU A 10 -7.66 -8.84 -2.55
N PHE A 11 -6.54 -9.21 -1.91
CA PHE A 11 -5.65 -10.24 -2.46
C PHE A 11 -6.23 -11.64 -2.35
N ASP A 12 -6.95 -11.96 -1.29
CA ASP A 12 -7.71 -13.20 -1.20
C ASP A 12 -8.79 -13.26 -2.28
N ALA A 13 -9.47 -12.15 -2.57
CA ALA A 13 -10.43 -12.05 -3.67
C ALA A 13 -9.75 -12.24 -5.04
N CYS A 14 -8.55 -11.70 -5.24
CA CYS A 14 -7.74 -11.92 -6.45
C CYS A 14 -7.41 -13.40 -6.64
N GLU A 15 -6.96 -14.08 -5.58
CA GLU A 15 -6.62 -15.51 -5.64
C GLU A 15 -7.86 -16.38 -5.93
N VAL A 16 -8.95 -16.12 -5.19
CA VAL A 16 -10.23 -16.83 -5.39
C VAL A 16 -10.75 -16.65 -6.81
N GLN A 17 -10.68 -15.41 -7.34
CA GLN A 17 -11.15 -15.12 -8.71
C GLN A 17 -10.25 -15.80 -9.76
N ALA A 18 -8.93 -15.79 -9.55
CA ALA A 18 -7.98 -16.48 -10.43
C ALA A 18 -8.21 -18.00 -10.43
N GLU A 19 -8.45 -18.61 -9.26
CA GLU A 19 -8.76 -20.03 -9.12
C GLU A 19 -10.08 -20.37 -9.80
N TRP A 20 -11.13 -19.56 -9.59
CA TRP A 20 -12.42 -19.76 -10.24
C TRP A 20 -12.27 -19.71 -11.76
N MET A 21 -11.53 -18.77 -12.30
CA MET A 21 -11.29 -18.62 -13.74
C MET A 21 -10.48 -19.77 -14.33
N ARG A 22 -9.53 -20.34 -13.59
CA ARG A 22 -8.78 -21.55 -14.01
C ARG A 22 -9.63 -22.79 -14.09
N ASN A 23 -10.61 -22.93 -13.18
CA ASN A 23 -11.41 -24.14 -13.03
C ASN A 23 -12.71 -24.07 -13.87
N ALA A 24 -13.17 -22.90 -14.24
CA ALA A 24 -14.28 -22.75 -15.16
C ALA A 24 -13.76 -22.98 -16.58
N ASP A 25 -14.43 -23.85 -17.35
CA ASP A 25 -14.21 -24.01 -18.79
C ASP A 25 -14.73 -22.76 -19.49
N TYR A 26 -13.98 -21.65 -19.31
CA TYR A 26 -14.45 -20.29 -19.50
C TYR A 26 -14.20 -19.79 -20.92
N THR A 27 -15.26 -19.65 -21.67
CA THR A 27 -15.21 -18.90 -22.91
C THR A 27 -15.32 -17.39 -22.61
N TRP A 28 -14.48 -16.61 -23.19
CA TRP A 28 -14.19 -15.18 -23.08
C TRP A 28 -15.36 -14.19 -22.86
N TYR A 29 -16.62 -14.60 -22.91
CA TYR A 29 -17.75 -13.70 -23.16
C TYR A 29 -18.89 -13.71 -22.13
N SER A 30 -18.79 -14.45 -21.03
CA SER A 30 -19.95 -14.56 -20.13
C SER A 30 -19.56 -14.71 -18.66
N HIS A 31 -19.24 -13.61 -17.97
CA HIS A 31 -19.21 -13.64 -16.51
C HIS A 31 -20.61 -13.33 -15.97
N PRO A 32 -21.19 -14.18 -15.08
CA PRO A 32 -22.57 -14.02 -14.60
C PRO A 32 -22.82 -12.72 -13.82
N ASN A 33 -21.79 -12.12 -13.24
CA ASN A 33 -21.89 -10.93 -12.40
C ASN A 33 -21.69 -9.60 -13.16
N ILE A 34 -21.46 -9.62 -14.49
CA ILE A 34 -21.35 -8.40 -15.29
C ILE A 34 -22.43 -8.44 -16.36
N ALA A 35 -23.39 -7.55 -16.23
CA ALA A 35 -24.55 -7.46 -17.12
C ALA A 35 -24.20 -7.09 -18.58
N ASN A 36 -22.97 -6.67 -18.85
CA ASN A 36 -22.52 -6.28 -20.19
C ASN A 36 -21.60 -7.35 -20.79
N SER A 37 -22.15 -8.19 -21.66
CA SER A 37 -21.45 -9.27 -22.34
C SER A 37 -20.24 -8.83 -23.20
N ARG A 38 -20.07 -7.52 -23.44
CA ARG A 38 -18.92 -6.97 -24.17
C ARG A 38 -17.63 -6.95 -23.35
N LEU A 39 -17.73 -7.08 -22.03
CA LEU A 39 -16.58 -7.05 -21.12
C LEU A 39 -16.17 -8.44 -20.61
N GLY A 40 -16.88 -9.48 -21.05
CA GLY A 40 -16.62 -10.84 -20.60
C GLY A 40 -15.19 -11.30 -20.87
N GLY A 41 -14.54 -11.90 -19.88
CA GLY A 41 -13.21 -12.49 -19.99
C GLY A 41 -12.06 -11.51 -20.14
N THR A 42 -12.26 -10.22 -19.90
CA THR A 42 -11.25 -9.19 -20.03
C THR A 42 -10.60 -8.84 -18.67
N CYS A 43 -9.49 -8.10 -18.71
CA CYS A 43 -8.86 -7.53 -17.54
C CYS A 43 -9.84 -6.68 -16.70
N VAL A 44 -10.73 -5.96 -17.34
CA VAL A 44 -11.80 -5.17 -16.67
C VAL A 44 -12.72 -6.07 -15.85
N THR A 45 -13.17 -7.19 -16.44
CA THR A 45 -14.03 -8.16 -15.74
C THR A 45 -13.35 -8.73 -14.50
N TYR A 46 -12.08 -9.08 -14.63
CA TYR A 46 -11.31 -9.61 -13.50
C TYR A 46 -11.27 -8.63 -12.33
N VAL A 47 -10.84 -7.40 -12.58
CA VAL A 47 -10.75 -6.35 -11.57
C VAL A 47 -12.12 -6.02 -10.98
N ALA A 48 -13.17 -5.90 -11.83
CA ALA A 48 -14.52 -5.61 -11.36
C ALA A 48 -15.04 -6.68 -10.39
N VAL A 49 -14.88 -7.97 -10.72
CA VAL A 49 -15.35 -9.05 -9.85
C VAL A 49 -14.55 -9.11 -8.56
N VAL A 50 -13.23 -8.84 -8.60
CA VAL A 50 -12.41 -8.74 -7.39
C VAL A 50 -12.95 -7.63 -6.48
N LEU A 51 -13.23 -6.44 -7.02
CA LEU A 51 -13.78 -5.31 -6.25
C LEU A 51 -15.20 -5.57 -5.71
N GLN A 52 -16.02 -6.31 -6.45
CA GLN A 52 -17.35 -6.75 -5.98
C GLN A 52 -17.23 -7.74 -4.81
N ARG A 53 -16.23 -8.61 -4.80
CA ARG A 53 -15.99 -9.58 -3.71
C ARG A 53 -15.57 -8.94 -2.39
N VAL A 54 -15.07 -7.73 -2.43
CA VAL A 54 -14.66 -6.94 -1.25
C VAL A 54 -15.60 -5.77 -0.98
N ASP A 55 -16.81 -5.81 -1.54
CA ASP A 55 -17.90 -4.84 -1.34
C ASP A 55 -17.52 -3.39 -1.70
N ILE A 56 -16.56 -3.18 -2.60
CA ILE A 56 -16.19 -1.86 -3.15
C ILE A 56 -17.06 -1.48 -4.35
N LEU A 57 -17.51 -2.47 -5.13
CA LEU A 57 -18.45 -2.30 -6.22
C LEU A 57 -19.71 -3.14 -6.01
N ASP A 58 -20.84 -2.63 -6.43
CA ASP A 58 -22.08 -3.42 -6.50
C ASP A 58 -22.02 -4.47 -7.62
N SER A 59 -22.86 -5.50 -7.49
CA SER A 59 -22.98 -6.54 -8.52
C SER A 59 -23.42 -5.94 -9.85
N GLY A 60 -22.61 -6.16 -10.87
CA GLY A 60 -22.84 -5.64 -12.23
C GLY A 60 -22.07 -4.36 -12.55
N ASP A 61 -21.51 -3.70 -11.54
CA ASP A 61 -20.67 -2.51 -11.74
C ASP A 61 -19.23 -2.85 -12.07
N TYR A 62 -18.55 -1.93 -12.72
CA TYR A 62 -17.14 -2.03 -13.08
C TYR A 62 -16.48 -0.66 -13.19
N ILE A 63 -15.15 -0.61 -13.03
CA ILE A 63 -14.34 0.57 -13.32
C ILE A 63 -13.61 0.42 -14.64
N TRP A 64 -13.59 1.48 -15.43
CA TRP A 64 -12.85 1.57 -16.68
C TRP A 64 -12.57 3.04 -17.01
N HIS A 65 -12.11 3.31 -18.19
CA HIS A 65 -11.89 4.68 -18.66
C HIS A 65 -12.69 4.98 -19.94
N ASN A 66 -13.03 6.25 -20.12
CA ASN A 66 -13.58 6.75 -21.37
C ASN A 66 -12.45 7.12 -22.36
N SER A 67 -12.80 7.50 -23.58
CA SER A 67 -11.83 7.91 -24.63
C SER A 67 -10.97 9.12 -24.29
N ARG A 68 -11.25 9.80 -23.18
CA ARG A 68 -10.42 10.91 -22.63
C ARG A 68 -9.46 10.43 -21.54
N GLY A 69 -9.50 9.15 -21.18
CA GLY A 69 -8.71 8.56 -20.09
C GLY A 69 -9.23 8.89 -18.69
N GLN A 70 -10.50 9.33 -18.58
CA GLN A 70 -11.14 9.56 -17.30
C GLN A 70 -11.73 8.25 -16.78
N VAL A 71 -11.50 7.92 -15.52
CA VAL A 71 -12.07 6.73 -14.88
C VAL A 71 -13.57 6.90 -14.73
N THR A 72 -14.32 5.86 -15.07
CA THR A 72 -15.77 5.75 -14.94
C THR A 72 -16.12 4.61 -14.01
N GLY A 73 -17.24 4.70 -13.30
CA GLY A 73 -17.67 3.68 -12.33
C GLY A 73 -16.91 3.71 -11.00
N ALA A 74 -16.19 4.80 -10.72
CA ALA A 74 -15.54 4.98 -9.42
C ALA A 74 -16.58 5.26 -8.33
N THR A 75 -16.28 4.75 -7.11
CA THR A 75 -17.05 4.98 -5.88
C THR A 75 -16.33 5.97 -4.98
N ASP A 76 -16.97 6.37 -3.88
CA ASP A 76 -16.37 7.23 -2.85
C ASP A 76 -15.20 6.53 -2.12
N ASP A 77 -15.08 5.21 -2.25
CA ASP A 77 -13.99 4.41 -1.71
C ASP A 77 -12.75 4.37 -2.61
N MET A 78 -12.68 5.23 -3.61
CA MET A 78 -11.62 5.26 -4.62
C MET A 78 -11.01 6.65 -4.77
N ASN A 79 -9.69 6.73 -4.56
CA ASN A 79 -8.90 7.91 -4.96
C ASN A 79 -8.27 7.68 -6.32
N ILE A 80 -8.46 8.64 -7.23
CA ILE A 80 -7.97 8.56 -8.60
C ILE A 80 -6.93 9.63 -8.84
N PHE A 81 -5.78 9.22 -9.39
CA PHE A 81 -4.76 10.15 -9.87
C PHE A 81 -4.25 9.75 -11.26
N HIS A 82 -3.75 10.75 -11.99
CA HIS A 82 -3.41 10.64 -13.40
C HIS A 82 -1.93 11.00 -13.63
N PRO A 83 -0.97 10.06 -13.41
CA PRO A 83 0.45 10.32 -13.53
C PRO A 83 0.86 10.68 -14.96
N ASN A 84 0.25 10.09 -15.98
CA ASN A 84 0.60 10.23 -17.38
C ASN A 84 2.12 10.05 -17.63
N LYS A 85 2.69 9.04 -17.02
CA LYS A 85 4.11 8.66 -17.06
C LYS A 85 4.25 7.17 -17.36
N LEU A 86 5.41 6.76 -17.84
CA LEU A 86 5.74 5.34 -17.97
C LEU A 86 5.72 4.63 -16.61
N LEU A 87 5.25 3.39 -16.59
CA LEU A 87 5.08 2.59 -15.37
C LEU A 87 6.35 2.55 -14.51
N HIS A 88 7.51 2.30 -15.11
CA HIS A 88 8.79 2.26 -14.41
C HIS A 88 9.18 3.59 -13.77
N ASN A 89 8.68 4.71 -14.27
CA ASN A 89 9.01 6.05 -13.76
C ASN A 89 8.17 6.45 -12.54
N ILE A 90 7.11 5.69 -12.23
CA ILE A 90 6.23 5.93 -11.09
C ILE A 90 6.27 4.81 -10.05
N LYS A 91 7.21 3.87 -10.21
CA LYS A 91 7.36 2.72 -9.30
C LYS A 91 7.29 3.13 -7.83
N ASP A 92 7.98 4.21 -7.47
CA ASP A 92 8.06 4.70 -6.08
C ASP A 92 6.79 5.43 -5.60
N GLU A 93 5.87 5.75 -6.52
CA GLU A 93 4.59 6.39 -6.24
C GLU A 93 3.46 5.34 -6.03
N LEU A 94 3.71 4.08 -6.45
CA LEU A 94 2.72 3.00 -6.44
C LEU A 94 2.79 2.15 -5.17
N GLN A 95 1.63 1.62 -4.79
CA GLN A 95 1.45 0.80 -3.59
C GLN A 95 0.78 -0.54 -3.93
N ALA A 96 0.95 -1.51 -3.02
CA ALA A 96 0.18 -2.74 -3.08
C ALA A 96 -1.33 -2.45 -3.06
N GLY A 97 -2.08 -3.12 -3.92
CA GLY A 97 -3.51 -2.90 -4.08
C GLY A 97 -3.88 -1.76 -5.03
N ASP A 98 -2.92 -0.96 -5.53
CA ASP A 98 -3.21 0.03 -6.58
C ASP A 98 -3.72 -0.67 -7.84
N ILE A 99 -4.78 -0.13 -8.40
CA ILE A 99 -5.38 -0.57 -9.65
C ILE A 99 -4.88 0.34 -10.75
N ILE A 100 -4.15 -0.21 -11.69
CA ILE A 100 -3.45 0.54 -12.74
C ILE A 100 -4.20 0.44 -14.05
N MET A 101 -4.36 1.57 -14.72
CA MET A 101 -4.80 1.64 -16.12
C MET A 101 -3.67 2.19 -16.97
N ASP A 102 -3.15 1.37 -17.87
CA ASP A 102 -2.03 1.72 -18.74
C ASP A 102 -2.36 1.58 -20.23
N GLY A 103 -1.47 2.09 -21.08
CA GLY A 103 -1.52 1.95 -22.53
C GLY A 103 -2.06 3.18 -23.24
N ASN A 104 -2.92 2.98 -24.24
CA ASN A 104 -3.48 4.06 -25.04
C ASN A 104 -4.86 4.50 -24.50
N LYS A 105 -4.89 5.62 -23.79
CA LYS A 105 -6.15 6.16 -23.22
C LYS A 105 -7.24 6.50 -24.25
N GLN A 106 -6.91 6.56 -25.52
CA GLN A 106 -7.89 6.82 -26.60
C GLN A 106 -8.53 5.52 -27.11
N ASP A 107 -7.89 4.38 -26.84
CA ASP A 107 -8.36 3.06 -27.22
C ASP A 107 -8.98 2.36 -26.02
N THR A 108 -10.30 2.36 -25.96
CA THR A 108 -11.08 1.77 -24.87
C THR A 108 -11.35 0.28 -25.06
N GLU A 109 -10.89 -0.32 -26.15
CA GLU A 109 -11.21 -1.72 -26.48
C GLU A 109 -9.99 -2.64 -26.46
N SER A 110 -8.86 -2.24 -27.06
CA SER A 110 -7.72 -3.15 -27.24
C SER A 110 -6.35 -2.57 -26.88
N GLY A 111 -6.23 -1.25 -26.81
CA GLY A 111 -4.98 -0.54 -26.57
C GLY A 111 -4.65 -0.25 -25.11
N SER A 112 -5.59 -0.48 -24.21
CA SER A 112 -5.47 -0.23 -22.77
C SER A 112 -5.57 -1.51 -21.96
N HIS A 113 -5.05 -1.46 -20.74
CA HIS A 113 -5.06 -2.59 -19.82
C HIS A 113 -5.34 -2.12 -18.39
N ILE A 114 -5.92 -2.99 -17.56
CA ILE A 114 -6.16 -2.74 -16.13
C ILE A 114 -5.70 -3.94 -15.32
N PHE A 115 -5.02 -3.68 -14.21
CA PHE A 115 -4.48 -4.71 -13.32
C PHE A 115 -4.30 -4.18 -11.90
N ILE A 116 -4.11 -5.07 -10.94
CA ILE A 116 -3.88 -4.76 -9.52
C ILE A 116 -2.43 -5.07 -9.18
N ILE A 117 -1.70 -4.12 -8.58
CA ILE A 117 -0.31 -4.32 -8.14
C ILE A 117 -0.27 -5.09 -6.82
N THR A 118 0.59 -6.11 -6.75
CA THR A 118 0.83 -6.85 -5.49
C THR A 118 1.71 -6.10 -4.49
N GLY A 119 2.45 -5.08 -4.94
CA GLY A 119 3.51 -4.41 -4.18
C GLY A 119 4.88 -5.06 -4.34
N THR A 120 4.98 -6.24 -4.96
CA THR A 120 6.25 -6.89 -5.27
C THR A 120 6.79 -6.42 -6.61
N TRP A 121 8.11 -6.19 -6.70
CA TRP A 121 8.79 -5.75 -7.92
C TRP A 121 10.04 -6.59 -8.18
N HIS A 122 10.22 -7.04 -9.42
CA HIS A 122 11.44 -7.66 -9.89
C HIS A 122 12.19 -6.66 -10.78
N GLY A 123 13.16 -5.95 -10.19
CA GLY A 123 13.79 -4.81 -10.86
C GLY A 123 12.79 -3.68 -11.14
N ASN A 124 12.45 -3.47 -12.40
CA ASN A 124 11.46 -2.49 -12.83
C ASN A 124 10.07 -3.08 -13.11
N ASN A 125 9.91 -4.40 -13.05
CA ASN A 125 8.68 -5.08 -13.41
C ASN A 125 7.86 -5.37 -12.16
N PRO A 126 6.61 -4.87 -12.03
CA PRO A 126 5.74 -5.23 -10.92
C PRO A 126 5.21 -6.65 -11.08
N VAL A 127 4.96 -7.31 -9.95
CA VAL A 127 4.08 -8.47 -9.91
C VAL A 127 2.64 -7.98 -9.80
N VAL A 128 1.77 -8.43 -10.68
CA VAL A 128 0.40 -7.94 -10.80
C VAL A 128 -0.62 -9.07 -10.78
N TRP A 129 -1.83 -8.74 -10.32
CA TRP A 129 -3.01 -9.56 -10.50
C TRP A 129 -3.81 -9.06 -11.70
N ASP A 130 -4.08 -9.96 -12.64
CA ASP A 130 -4.75 -9.59 -13.88
C ASP A 130 -5.28 -10.81 -14.63
N ASN A 131 -6.12 -10.52 -15.61
CA ASN A 131 -6.50 -11.44 -16.65
C ASN A 131 -5.82 -11.08 -17.96
N HIS A 132 -4.74 -11.76 -18.29
CA HIS A 132 -4.06 -11.55 -19.56
C HIS A 132 -4.63 -12.47 -20.65
N SER A 133 -5.30 -11.85 -21.62
CA SER A 133 -5.88 -12.58 -22.76
C SER A 133 -4.83 -13.35 -23.54
N GLY A 134 -4.92 -14.67 -23.54
CA GLY A 134 -4.17 -15.57 -24.44
C GLY A 134 -2.85 -16.11 -23.93
N GLN A 135 -2.48 -15.87 -22.70
CA GLN A 135 -1.40 -16.57 -22.02
C GLN A 135 -1.89 -17.17 -20.70
N GLU A 136 -1.25 -18.21 -20.22
CA GLU A 136 -1.52 -19.11 -19.10
C GLU A 136 -1.67 -18.43 -17.72
N GLY A 137 -2.24 -17.25 -17.63
CA GLY A 137 -2.01 -16.33 -16.56
C GLY A 137 -3.23 -15.84 -15.79
N TRP A 138 -4.08 -16.74 -15.32
CA TRP A 138 -4.96 -16.41 -14.22
C TRP A 138 -4.16 -16.45 -12.93
N GLY A 139 -3.83 -15.30 -12.35
CA GLY A 139 -3.08 -15.22 -11.12
C GLY A 139 -2.06 -14.07 -11.10
N ALA A 140 -1.18 -14.09 -10.10
CA ALA A 140 -0.11 -13.11 -10.03
C ALA A 140 1.05 -13.48 -10.97
N TYR A 141 1.50 -12.52 -11.78
CA TYR A 141 2.64 -12.71 -12.68
C TYR A 141 3.46 -11.42 -12.80
N GLU A 142 4.69 -11.54 -13.31
CA GLU A 142 5.57 -10.42 -13.57
C GLU A 142 5.14 -9.67 -14.84
N TYR A 143 4.75 -8.39 -14.68
CA TYR A 143 4.33 -7.53 -15.78
C TYR A 143 5.56 -6.79 -16.37
N ASP A 144 6.03 -7.22 -17.53
CA ASP A 144 7.26 -6.74 -18.17
C ASP A 144 7.07 -5.54 -19.11
N ARG A 145 5.83 -5.01 -19.21
CA ARG A 145 5.50 -3.92 -20.13
C ARG A 145 5.68 -2.56 -19.47
N ASN A 146 6.53 -1.71 -20.06
CA ASN A 146 6.70 -0.32 -19.63
C ASN A 146 5.81 0.62 -20.43
N ARG A 147 4.51 0.61 -20.14
CA ARG A 147 3.50 1.41 -20.84
C ARG A 147 3.21 2.71 -20.10
N ASN A 148 2.56 3.67 -20.78
CA ASN A 148 2.10 4.89 -20.13
C ASN A 148 0.95 4.60 -19.20
N VAL A 149 1.10 4.90 -17.91
CA VAL A 149 0.04 4.84 -16.90
C VAL A 149 -0.72 6.14 -16.96
N PHE A 150 -1.97 6.09 -17.36
CA PHE A 150 -2.82 7.27 -17.47
C PHE A 150 -3.80 7.42 -16.30
N ALA A 151 -4.08 6.34 -15.57
CA ALA A 151 -4.83 6.40 -14.32
C ALA A 151 -4.35 5.34 -13.32
N VAL A 152 -4.38 5.72 -12.06
CA VAL A 152 -4.22 4.84 -10.90
C VAL A 152 -5.43 5.04 -10.01
N VAL A 153 -6.08 3.94 -9.65
CA VAL A 153 -7.17 3.93 -8.67
C VAL A 153 -6.66 3.29 -7.40
N ARG A 154 -6.70 4.01 -6.31
CA ARG A 154 -6.29 3.56 -4.98
C ARG A 154 -7.51 3.50 -4.08
N LEU A 155 -7.75 2.34 -3.47
CA LEU A 155 -8.86 2.19 -2.53
C LEU A 155 -8.64 3.02 -1.27
N THR A 156 -9.69 3.66 -0.74
CA THR A 156 -9.59 4.61 0.38
C THR A 156 -9.13 3.99 1.70
N GLY A 157 -9.18 2.68 1.86
CA GLY A 157 -8.50 1.96 2.94
C GLY A 157 -6.99 1.77 2.74
N ALA A 158 -6.43 2.21 1.58
CA ALA A 158 -5.04 2.05 1.16
C ALA A 158 -4.28 3.38 1.05
N ASN A 159 -4.74 4.45 1.68
CA ASN A 159 -4.27 5.84 1.49
C ASN A 159 -2.94 6.14 2.17
N PHE A 160 -1.87 5.51 1.72
CA PHE A 160 -0.55 5.85 2.21
C PHE A 160 0.36 6.35 1.08
N THR A 161 0.74 7.64 1.14
CA THR A 161 1.78 8.21 0.28
C THR A 161 3.07 8.36 1.10
N PRO A 162 4.17 7.65 0.72
CA PRO A 162 5.43 7.76 1.43
C PRO A 162 5.98 9.19 1.46
N ARG A 163 6.38 9.66 2.62
CA ARG A 163 7.03 10.96 2.79
C ARG A 163 8.55 10.78 2.80
N LEU A 164 9.17 11.04 1.66
CA LEU A 164 10.61 10.91 1.48
C LEU A 164 11.34 12.26 1.42
N THR A 165 10.61 13.36 1.52
CA THR A 165 11.12 14.73 1.52
C THR A 165 10.45 15.59 2.57
N SER A 166 11.07 16.72 2.92
CA SER A 166 10.50 17.70 3.86
C SER A 166 9.45 18.61 3.24
N ASN A 167 9.11 18.41 1.97
CA ASN A 167 8.13 19.26 1.27
C ASN A 167 6.78 19.27 1.98
N GLY A 168 6.19 20.44 2.17
CA GLY A 168 4.88 20.59 2.79
C GLY A 168 4.85 20.45 4.32
N ILE A 169 5.99 20.29 5.00
CA ILE A 169 6.06 20.25 6.48
C ILE A 169 6.03 21.66 7.06
N ASN A 170 6.86 22.57 6.50
CA ASN A 170 7.03 23.90 7.08
C ASN A 170 5.72 24.71 7.09
N GLY A 171 5.34 25.18 8.26
CA GLY A 171 4.10 25.93 8.47
C GLY A 171 2.80 25.09 8.42
N ASN A 172 2.89 23.80 8.15
CA ASN A 172 1.73 22.94 8.06
C ASN A 172 1.15 22.64 9.47
N PRO A 173 -0.16 22.80 9.68
CA PRO A 173 -0.82 22.64 10.97
C PRO A 173 -0.57 21.31 11.67
N TYR A 174 -0.35 20.20 10.96
CA TYR A 174 -0.04 18.90 11.57
C TYR A 174 1.23 18.93 12.43
N TRP A 175 2.23 19.71 12.05
CA TRP A 175 3.50 19.82 12.77
C TRP A 175 3.64 21.14 13.53
N TYR A 176 2.74 22.11 13.30
CA TYR A 176 2.78 23.43 13.92
C TYR A 176 1.54 23.68 14.79
N SER A 177 0.67 24.58 14.39
CA SER A 177 -0.39 25.15 15.23
C SER A 177 -1.36 24.16 15.88
N ARG A 178 -1.53 22.98 15.30
CA ARG A 178 -2.40 21.92 15.83
C ARG A 178 -1.66 20.80 16.53
N ASN A 179 -0.33 20.80 16.50
CA ASN A 179 0.50 19.75 17.11
C ASN A 179 0.68 20.01 18.62
N PRO A 180 0.44 19.02 19.50
CA PRO A 180 0.55 19.21 20.94
C PRO A 180 1.98 19.48 21.39
N PHE A 181 2.99 18.90 20.74
CA PHE A 181 4.40 19.13 21.07
C PHE A 181 4.82 20.55 20.69
N TYR A 182 4.42 21.02 19.50
CA TYR A 182 4.69 22.41 19.10
C TYR A 182 4.09 23.40 20.09
N ASN A 183 2.85 23.20 20.50
CA ASN A 183 2.15 24.06 21.43
C ASN A 183 2.75 24.02 22.86
N ALA A 184 3.44 22.94 23.21
CA ALA A 184 4.16 22.79 24.46
C ALA A 184 5.63 23.33 24.39
N GLY A 185 6.05 23.88 23.25
CA GLY A 185 7.41 24.40 23.05
C GLY A 185 8.42 23.36 22.52
N TYR A 186 7.98 22.13 22.19
CA TYR A 186 8.80 21.04 21.67
C TYR A 186 8.53 20.81 20.16
N GLY A 187 8.44 21.89 19.39
CA GLY A 187 8.26 21.84 17.94
C GLY A 187 9.46 21.22 17.19
N LEU A 188 9.34 21.19 15.84
CA LEU A 188 10.44 20.72 14.99
C LEU A 188 11.70 21.60 15.11
N PRO A 189 12.91 21.02 15.07
CA PRO A 189 13.21 19.59 14.91
C PRO A 189 13.02 18.79 16.21
N ASN A 190 12.18 17.76 16.15
CA ASN A 190 11.86 16.86 17.28
C ASN A 190 11.18 15.60 16.77
N CYS A 191 11.62 14.42 17.22
CA CYS A 191 11.09 13.13 16.75
C CYS A 191 9.61 12.91 17.10
N THR A 192 9.21 13.25 18.33
CA THR A 192 7.82 13.09 18.78
C THR A 192 6.87 14.07 18.08
N CYS A 193 7.28 15.33 17.94
CA CYS A 193 6.53 16.32 17.16
C CYS A 193 6.34 15.86 15.71
N TYR A 194 7.42 15.36 15.10
CA TYR A 194 7.38 14.88 13.72
C TYR A 194 6.46 13.67 13.56
N ALA A 195 6.70 12.61 14.32
CA ALA A 195 5.96 11.36 14.19
C ALA A 195 4.46 11.55 14.47
N TRP A 196 4.11 12.37 15.47
CA TRP A 196 2.73 12.70 15.79
C TRP A 196 2.03 13.43 14.63
N GLY A 197 2.72 14.42 14.03
CA GLY A 197 2.21 15.17 12.89
C GLY A 197 2.06 14.29 11.64
N ARG A 198 3.03 13.43 11.37
CA ARG A 198 2.98 12.50 10.23
C ARG A 198 1.90 11.45 10.39
N PHE A 199 1.72 10.90 11.59
CA PHE A 199 0.64 9.96 11.88
C PHE A 199 -0.73 10.61 11.62
N TRP A 200 -0.89 11.87 11.97
CA TRP A 200 -2.11 12.62 11.69
C TRP A 200 -2.29 12.93 10.21
N GLU A 201 -1.26 13.39 9.52
CA GLU A 201 -1.32 13.62 8.08
C GLU A 201 -1.80 12.38 7.31
N ILE A 202 -1.37 11.18 7.74
CA ILE A 202 -1.83 9.91 7.17
C ILE A 202 -3.31 9.65 7.49
N ALA A 203 -3.73 9.96 8.71
CA ALA A 203 -5.08 9.70 9.18
C ALA A 203 -6.13 10.69 8.65
N ASP A 204 -5.69 11.87 8.22
CA ASP A 204 -6.57 12.94 7.73
C ASP A 204 -6.79 12.85 6.22
N ILE A 205 -7.49 11.81 5.82
CA ILE A 205 -7.76 11.46 4.41
C ILE A 205 -8.45 12.59 3.66
N ASN A 206 -9.36 13.30 4.32
CA ASN A 206 -10.14 14.38 3.71
C ASN A 206 -9.46 15.76 3.79
N HIS A 207 -8.28 15.87 4.41
CA HIS A 207 -7.56 17.13 4.65
C HIS A 207 -8.39 18.19 5.37
N ASP A 208 -9.31 17.77 6.23
CA ASP A 208 -10.20 18.61 7.03
C ASP A 208 -9.80 18.70 8.50
N TYR A 209 -8.65 18.10 8.84
CA TYR A 209 -8.11 17.96 10.20
C TYR A 209 -8.96 17.07 11.10
N SER A 210 -9.71 16.13 10.52
CA SER A 210 -10.36 15.04 11.23
C SER A 210 -9.35 13.99 11.72
N ASN A 211 -9.82 12.96 12.41
CA ASN A 211 -9.02 11.83 12.87
C ASN A 211 -7.73 12.21 13.64
N ARG A 212 -7.81 13.25 14.46
CA ARG A 212 -6.68 13.68 15.28
C ARG A 212 -6.16 12.53 16.13
N PRO A 213 -4.83 12.24 16.11
CA PRO A 213 -4.26 11.15 16.86
C PRO A 213 -4.46 11.26 18.37
N ALA A 214 -4.62 10.10 19.02
CA ALA A 214 -4.60 9.95 20.47
C ALA A 214 -3.25 9.46 21.00
N LEU A 215 -2.18 9.47 20.15
CA LEU A 215 -0.84 9.07 20.54
C LEU A 215 -0.35 9.79 21.81
N SER A 216 0.56 9.16 22.55
CA SER A 216 1.21 9.76 23.72
C SER A 216 1.77 11.16 23.40
N THR A 217 1.71 12.04 24.37
CA THR A 217 2.38 13.36 24.36
C THR A 217 3.59 13.41 25.29
N GLY A 218 4.04 12.26 25.78
CA GLY A 218 5.25 12.10 26.57
C GLY A 218 6.49 11.87 25.72
N ASP A 219 7.61 11.55 26.38
CA ASP A 219 8.88 11.24 25.75
C ASP A 219 8.79 9.98 24.88
N ALA A 220 9.63 9.90 23.85
CA ALA A 220 9.55 8.88 22.82
C ALA A 220 9.59 7.45 23.38
N GLU A 221 10.40 7.19 24.40
CA GLU A 221 10.51 5.87 25.03
C GLU A 221 9.19 5.37 25.65
N SER A 222 8.30 6.29 26.01
CA SER A 222 7.00 5.96 26.65
C SER A 222 5.90 5.60 25.63
N TRP A 223 6.12 5.88 24.35
CA TRP A 223 5.04 5.76 23.35
C TRP A 223 4.55 4.33 23.16
N TYR A 224 5.46 3.37 23.08
CA TYR A 224 5.07 1.98 22.84
C TYR A 224 4.27 1.39 24.01
N SER A 225 4.57 1.79 25.24
CA SER A 225 3.85 1.35 26.46
C SER A 225 2.55 2.09 26.73
N PHE A 226 2.30 3.24 26.04
CA PHE A 226 1.10 4.03 26.23
C PHE A 226 -0.08 3.42 25.44
N THR A 227 -0.84 2.53 26.09
CA THR A 227 -1.95 1.81 25.44
C THR A 227 -3.30 2.52 25.52
N ALA A 228 -3.38 3.67 26.23
CA ALA A 228 -4.62 4.42 26.35
C ALA A 228 -5.09 5.08 25.03
N ASP A 229 -4.24 5.11 24.01
CA ASP A 229 -4.55 5.57 22.67
C ASP A 229 -5.41 4.59 21.84
N GLY A 230 -5.48 3.31 22.27
CA GLY A 230 -6.26 2.27 21.64
C GLY A 230 -5.70 1.73 20.31
N TYR A 231 -4.51 2.18 19.90
CA TYR A 231 -3.91 1.68 18.67
C TYR A 231 -3.30 0.28 18.83
N GLU A 232 -3.43 -0.54 17.81
CA GLU A 232 -2.78 -1.84 17.72
C GLU A 232 -1.25 -1.68 17.70
N ARG A 233 -0.55 -2.63 18.31
CA ARG A 233 0.92 -2.69 18.41
C ARG A 233 1.45 -4.04 17.99
N GLY A 234 2.68 -4.06 17.47
CA GLY A 234 3.34 -5.31 17.09
C GLY A 234 4.81 -5.13 16.79
N HIS A 235 5.44 -6.19 16.29
CA HIS A 235 6.87 -6.20 15.96
C HIS A 235 7.15 -6.33 14.46
N GLU A 236 6.10 -6.52 13.66
CA GLU A 236 6.19 -6.53 12.21
C GLU A 236 5.98 -5.11 11.66
N PRO A 237 6.79 -4.65 10.71
CA PRO A 237 6.63 -3.32 10.15
C PRO A 237 5.36 -3.23 9.30
N ARG A 238 4.65 -2.08 9.45
CA ARG A 238 3.54 -1.69 8.55
C ARG A 238 3.77 -0.27 8.07
N LEU A 239 3.34 0.07 6.86
CA LEU A 239 3.42 1.44 6.34
C LEU A 239 2.66 2.39 7.26
N GLY A 240 3.19 3.60 7.44
CA GLY A 240 2.60 4.60 8.31
C GLY A 240 2.66 4.30 9.81
N ALA A 241 3.18 3.13 10.20
CA ALA A 241 3.39 2.81 11.61
C ALA A 241 4.46 3.69 12.22
N VAL A 242 4.29 4.04 13.50
CA VAL A 242 5.35 4.64 14.28
C VAL A 242 6.23 3.52 14.84
N ILE A 243 7.50 3.50 14.47
CA ILE A 243 8.51 2.65 15.11
C ILE A 243 9.02 3.33 16.37
N CYS A 244 9.11 2.59 17.47
CA CYS A 244 9.48 3.09 18.78
C CYS A 244 10.77 2.45 19.30
N PHE A 245 11.60 3.27 19.89
CA PHE A 245 12.86 2.87 20.52
C PHE A 245 12.96 3.46 21.92
N ALA A 246 13.34 2.64 22.89
CA ALA A 246 13.77 3.10 24.21
C ALA A 246 15.25 3.45 24.19
N ASP A 247 15.68 4.13 25.25
CA ASP A 247 17.06 4.58 25.46
C ASP A 247 17.61 5.38 24.26
N GLY A 248 18.90 5.47 24.15
CA GLY A 248 19.59 6.13 23.05
C GLY A 248 20.92 6.71 23.51
N PRO A 249 21.84 6.94 22.57
CA PRO A 249 23.22 7.35 22.93
C PRO A 249 23.29 8.81 23.40
N PHE A 250 22.24 9.62 23.25
CA PHE A 250 22.35 11.07 23.46
C PHE A 250 21.54 11.62 24.63
N SER A 251 20.31 11.14 24.86
CA SER A 251 19.43 11.72 25.90
C SER A 251 18.80 10.70 26.83
N GLY A 252 18.75 9.44 26.44
CA GLY A 252 18.00 8.41 27.16
C GLY A 252 16.47 8.53 27.00
N ASP A 253 15.97 9.48 26.21
CA ASP A 253 14.52 9.73 26.04
C ASP A 253 13.90 8.91 24.90
N GLY A 254 14.69 7.99 24.30
CA GLY A 254 14.28 7.15 23.19
C GLY A 254 14.19 7.87 21.84
N HIS A 255 13.58 7.22 20.87
CA HIS A 255 13.33 7.79 19.54
C HIS A 255 12.07 7.20 18.93
N VAL A 256 11.39 7.99 18.10
CA VAL A 256 10.27 7.54 17.27
C VAL A 256 10.45 8.03 15.84
N ALA A 257 10.04 7.20 14.87
CA ALA A 257 10.09 7.52 13.46
C ALA A 257 8.87 6.89 12.77
N VAL A 258 8.59 7.26 11.52
CA VAL A 258 7.44 6.73 10.77
C VAL A 258 7.94 5.86 9.62
N VAL A 259 7.35 4.68 9.45
CA VAL A 259 7.66 3.75 8.37
C VAL A 259 7.06 4.26 7.07
N GLU A 260 7.92 4.59 6.11
CA GLU A 260 7.51 5.15 4.82
C GLU A 260 7.60 4.13 3.68
N ARG A 261 8.45 3.12 3.82
CA ARG A 261 8.60 2.04 2.83
C ARG A 261 9.05 0.76 3.52
N ILE A 262 8.62 -0.36 2.98
CA ILE A 262 9.10 -1.70 3.34
C ILE A 262 9.72 -2.31 2.08
N ASN A 263 11.00 -2.68 2.14
CA ASN A 263 11.73 -3.23 1.01
C ASN A 263 11.63 -4.76 0.98
N GLU A 264 11.91 -5.36 -0.17
CA GLU A 264 11.87 -6.82 -0.38
C GLU A 264 12.81 -7.60 0.56
N ASP A 265 13.91 -6.99 1.00
CA ASP A 265 14.87 -7.60 1.94
C ASP A 265 14.42 -7.49 3.41
N GLY A 266 13.19 -7.03 3.65
CA GLY A 266 12.63 -6.78 4.97
C GLY A 266 13.17 -5.51 5.66
N SER A 267 14.07 -4.77 5.03
CA SER A 267 14.47 -3.45 5.55
C SER A 267 13.34 -2.44 5.36
N ILE A 268 13.31 -1.42 6.21
CA ILE A 268 12.33 -0.34 6.14
C ILE A 268 13.03 1.00 5.90
N VAL A 269 12.35 1.88 5.18
CA VAL A 269 12.74 3.29 5.12
C VAL A 269 11.84 4.06 6.06
N THR A 270 12.44 4.80 6.98
CA THR A 270 11.72 5.65 7.91
C THR A 270 11.92 7.13 7.61
N SER A 271 10.91 7.94 7.89
CA SER A 271 11.01 9.40 7.96
C SER A 271 11.16 9.84 9.42
N ASN A 272 12.00 10.83 9.65
CA ASN A 272 12.48 11.20 10.97
C ASN A 272 12.66 12.70 11.11
N SER A 273 12.70 13.17 12.37
CA SER A 273 13.28 14.43 12.81
C SER A 273 14.06 14.20 14.11
N ALA A 274 15.14 14.89 14.34
CA ALA A 274 15.99 14.70 15.52
C ALA A 274 15.96 15.94 16.42
N TYR A 275 15.64 15.75 17.70
CA TYR A 275 15.60 16.86 18.67
C TYR A 275 16.90 17.67 18.68
N GLY A 276 16.80 18.96 18.45
CA GLY A 276 17.95 19.86 18.34
C GLY A 276 18.91 19.58 17.18
N GLY A 277 18.55 18.65 16.28
CA GLY A 277 19.37 18.19 15.15
C GLY A 277 18.71 18.43 13.79
N GLN A 278 18.64 17.38 12.97
CA GLN A 278 18.09 17.46 11.62
C GLN A 278 16.57 17.68 11.64
N TYR A 279 16.10 18.66 10.87
CA TYR A 279 14.68 18.98 10.72
C TYR A 279 13.89 17.84 10.11
N PHE A 280 14.45 17.20 9.09
CA PHE A 280 13.91 16.03 8.41
C PHE A 280 15.02 15.19 7.80
N TYR A 281 14.91 13.87 7.91
CA TYR A 281 15.76 12.92 7.19
C TYR A 281 15.05 11.58 7.02
N THR A 282 15.53 10.79 6.06
CA THR A 282 15.12 9.40 5.89
C THR A 282 16.27 8.48 6.29
N GLN A 283 15.93 7.30 6.80
CA GLN A 283 16.91 6.29 7.19
C GLN A 283 16.41 4.90 6.82
N THR A 284 17.31 4.05 6.29
CA THR A 284 17.01 2.64 6.06
C THR A 284 17.44 1.83 7.28
N LEU A 285 16.48 1.11 7.87
CA LEU A 285 16.69 0.27 9.05
C LEU A 285 16.50 -1.20 8.66
N ARG A 286 17.30 -2.09 9.27
CA ARG A 286 17.32 -3.51 8.90
C ARG A 286 16.80 -4.41 10.03
N PRO A 287 16.08 -5.50 9.67
CA PRO A 287 15.68 -6.50 10.66
C PRO A 287 16.91 -7.17 11.29
N PRO A 288 16.78 -7.82 12.48
CA PRO A 288 15.48 -8.01 13.17
C PRO A 288 15.07 -6.83 14.07
N ASN A 289 15.98 -5.94 14.44
CA ASN A 289 15.73 -4.94 15.49
C ASN A 289 15.61 -3.51 14.95
N TYR A 290 15.77 -3.28 13.65
CA TYR A 290 15.59 -1.98 12.98
C TYR A 290 16.29 -0.80 13.69
N LEU A 291 17.45 -1.01 14.30
CA LEU A 291 18.12 0.00 15.14
C LEU A 291 18.63 1.19 14.32
N PRO A 292 18.28 2.44 14.70
CA PRO A 292 18.74 3.64 14.00
C PRO A 292 20.23 3.94 14.30
N ALA A 293 20.71 3.56 15.48
CA ALA A 293 22.10 3.65 15.91
C ALA A 293 22.37 2.70 17.11
N SER A 294 23.64 2.56 17.48
CA SER A 294 24.03 1.85 18.70
C SER A 294 23.47 2.55 19.95
N GLY A 295 23.00 1.79 20.91
CA GLY A 295 22.46 2.28 22.18
C GLY A 295 20.94 2.35 22.24
N TYR A 296 20.24 2.28 21.12
CA TYR A 296 18.80 2.16 21.11
C TYR A 296 18.31 0.73 21.35
N VAL A 297 17.14 0.61 21.97
CA VAL A 297 16.44 -0.66 22.17
C VAL A 297 15.11 -0.60 21.40
N PHE A 298 14.94 -1.50 20.43
CA PHE A 298 13.69 -1.61 19.67
C PHE A 298 12.56 -2.08 20.58
N GLN A 299 11.45 -1.34 20.60
CA GLN A 299 10.27 -1.66 21.39
C GLN A 299 9.16 -2.28 20.51
N GLY A 300 9.01 -1.83 19.26
CA GLY A 300 7.98 -2.28 18.34
C GLY A 300 7.38 -1.14 17.52
N PHE A 301 6.24 -1.42 16.93
CA PHE A 301 5.49 -0.51 16.06
C PHE A 301 4.11 -0.19 16.65
N ILE A 302 3.68 1.06 16.55
CA ILE A 302 2.30 1.50 16.78
C ILE A 302 1.65 1.67 15.41
N TYR A 303 0.60 0.92 15.12
CA TYR A 303 0.01 0.89 13.80
C TYR A 303 -0.98 2.04 13.58
N ASN A 304 -0.88 2.68 12.43
CA ASN A 304 -1.83 3.69 12.01
C ASN A 304 -2.99 3.01 11.27
N PRO A 305 -4.21 3.04 11.80
CA PRO A 305 -5.34 2.34 11.17
C PRO A 305 -5.77 2.93 9.83
N TYR A 306 -5.30 4.14 9.52
CA TYR A 306 -5.65 4.85 8.29
C TYR A 306 -4.57 4.72 7.19
N ALA A 307 -3.40 4.18 7.50
CA ALA A 307 -2.31 4.05 6.53
C ALA A 307 -2.59 2.99 5.44
N GLY A 308 -3.69 2.27 5.57
CA GLY A 308 -3.90 1.05 4.82
C GLY A 308 -2.95 -0.05 5.32
N PHE A 309 -3.36 -1.28 5.26
CA PHE A 309 -2.49 -2.40 5.56
C PHE A 309 -1.60 -2.66 4.34
N ASN A 310 -0.32 -2.32 4.41
CA ASN A 310 0.66 -2.97 3.56
C ASN A 310 1.42 -3.98 4.43
N PRO A 311 1.08 -5.26 4.40
CA PRO A 311 2.08 -6.23 4.75
C PRO A 311 3.17 -6.04 3.70
N GLY A 312 4.32 -5.57 4.08
CA GLY A 312 5.53 -5.88 3.33
C GLY A 312 5.47 -7.38 3.01
N PRO A 313 6.09 -7.85 1.94
CA PRO A 313 5.85 -9.20 1.44
C PRO A 313 5.87 -10.18 2.60
N SER A 314 4.67 -10.61 3.01
CA SER A 314 4.54 -11.62 4.05
C SER A 314 5.36 -12.81 3.57
N PRO A 315 6.30 -13.33 4.34
CA PRO A 315 7.01 -14.55 3.98
C PRO A 315 6.05 -15.65 3.54
N SER A 316 4.82 -15.67 4.10
CA SER A 316 3.75 -16.56 3.70
C SER A 316 3.17 -16.24 2.31
N PHE A 317 3.12 -14.98 1.91
CA PHE A 317 2.62 -14.58 0.58
C PHE A 317 3.66 -14.90 -0.51
N ILE A 318 4.92 -14.55 -0.29
CA ILE A 318 6.03 -14.94 -1.18
C ILE A 318 6.12 -16.47 -1.25
N GLN A 319 5.99 -17.18 -0.13
CA GLN A 319 5.94 -18.63 -0.11
C GLN A 319 4.72 -19.19 -0.86
N LYS A 320 3.53 -18.58 -0.73
CA LYS A 320 2.33 -18.99 -1.47
C LYS A 320 2.50 -18.77 -2.98
N VAL A 321 3.01 -17.62 -3.41
CA VAL A 321 3.31 -17.35 -4.84
C VAL A 321 4.40 -18.29 -5.37
N TRP A 322 5.45 -18.57 -4.59
CA TRP A 322 6.50 -19.53 -4.95
C TRP A 322 6.01 -20.98 -4.98
N LEU A 323 5.21 -21.39 -4.01
CA LEU A 323 4.58 -22.72 -3.98
C LEU A 323 3.64 -22.89 -5.17
N TRP A 324 2.89 -21.85 -5.50
CA TRP A 324 1.98 -21.85 -6.63
C TRP A 324 2.72 -21.93 -7.99
N LYS A 325 3.79 -21.17 -8.20
CA LYS A 325 4.68 -21.32 -9.37
C LYS A 325 5.28 -22.73 -9.45
N ARG A 326 5.68 -23.28 -8.33
CA ARG A 326 6.25 -24.63 -8.27
C ARG A 326 5.23 -25.73 -8.57
N GLU A 327 3.99 -25.57 -8.17
CA GLU A 327 2.90 -26.50 -8.51
C GLU A 327 2.52 -26.43 -9.98
N LEU A 328 2.52 -25.24 -10.59
CA LEU A 328 2.32 -25.11 -12.04
C LEU A 328 3.45 -25.79 -12.83
N TYR A 329 4.71 -25.55 -12.48
CA TYR A 329 5.85 -26.22 -13.11
C TYR A 329 5.76 -27.75 -13.00
N ASN A 330 5.35 -28.27 -11.87
CA ASN A 330 5.18 -29.70 -11.66
C ASN A 330 3.98 -30.30 -12.43
N ARG A 331 2.94 -29.50 -12.72
CA ARG A 331 1.81 -29.93 -13.56
C ARG A 331 2.16 -30.01 -15.05
N GLU A 332 2.99 -29.09 -15.54
CA GLU A 332 3.49 -29.15 -16.92
C GLU A 332 4.35 -30.40 -17.17
N GLU A 333 5.21 -30.79 -16.22
CA GLU A 333 5.95 -32.04 -16.34
C GLU A 333 5.07 -33.32 -16.32
N TYR A 334 3.88 -33.22 -15.68
CA TYR A 334 2.94 -34.38 -15.63
C TYR A 334 2.08 -34.49 -16.89
N LEU A 335 1.87 -33.41 -17.65
CA LEU A 335 1.11 -33.44 -18.90
C LEU A 335 1.98 -33.74 -20.13
N LEU A 336 3.30 -33.75 -19.98
CA LEU A 336 4.27 -34.10 -21.02
C LEU A 336 4.82 -35.57 -20.91
N ARG A 337 4.28 -36.34 -19.96
CA ARG A 337 4.53 -37.79 -19.80
C ARG A 337 3.27 -38.61 -20.09
#